data_42e1807d3378261dbc80f12d919cea6c
#
_entry.id   42e1807d3378261dbc80f12d919cea6c
#
_cell.length_a   1.000
_cell.length_b   1.000
_cell.length_c   1.000
_cell.angle_alpha   90.00
_cell.angle_beta   90.00
_cell.angle_gamma   90.00
#
_symmetry.space_group_name_H-M   'P 1'
#
loop_
_entity.id
_entity.type
_entity.pdbx_description
1 polymer ?
#
loop_
_entity_poly.entity_id
_entity_poly.type
_entity_poly.pdbx_seq_one_letter_code
_entity_poly.pdbx_strand_id
1 'polypeptide(L)'
;VIRDGEEKELNINEIVVDDVILLAQGDQIPSDAFVIDGEVEVNEALLTGESDTILKKKEDKLLSGSYVVSGKCYAKIEKVGDDNFANQIINATKKHKKVNSELLNSMKKVTNFTSFVIIPAGVILFAQAYVFREVDLQQSVIATAAALLGMLPQGFVLLTSISLETGVIKLAKKQVLVQDLYSVETLAHIDTLCLDKTGTITEGKMKVIDVEKYN
;
A
#
# COMPACT_ATOMS: atom_id res chain seq x y z
N VAL A 1 9.14 32.15 -6.40
CA VAL A 1 8.19 32.74 -5.47
C VAL A 1 8.34 34.25 -5.49
N ILE A 2 7.21 34.97 -5.40
CA ILE A 2 7.19 36.42 -5.27
C ILE A 2 6.93 36.77 -3.82
N ARG A 3 7.92 37.40 -3.17
CA ARG A 3 7.79 37.93 -1.80
C ARG A 3 8.27 39.38 -1.78
N ASP A 4 7.51 40.25 -1.16
CA ASP A 4 7.81 41.69 -1.06
C ASP A 4 7.98 42.41 -2.42
N GLY A 5 7.34 41.88 -3.47
CA GLY A 5 7.41 42.41 -4.84
C GLY A 5 8.67 41.98 -5.62
N GLU A 6 9.50 41.10 -5.05
CA GLU A 6 10.70 40.55 -5.69
C GLU A 6 10.53 39.06 -6.00
N GLU A 7 11.00 38.64 -7.16
CA GLU A 7 11.10 37.21 -7.50
C GLU A 7 12.30 36.61 -6.75
N LYS A 8 12.05 35.51 -6.00
CA LYS A 8 13.08 34.78 -5.25
C LYS A 8 12.99 33.30 -5.60
N GLU A 9 14.12 32.69 -5.87
CA GLU A 9 14.22 31.25 -6.05
C GLU A 9 14.36 30.59 -4.66
N LEU A 10 13.43 29.70 -4.32
CA LEU A 10 13.38 29.04 -3.02
C LEU A 10 13.41 27.52 -3.20
N ASN A 11 13.90 26.83 -2.17
CA ASN A 11 13.76 25.40 -2.09
C ASN A 11 12.28 25.04 -1.85
N ILE A 12 11.82 23.91 -2.40
CA ILE A 12 10.43 23.44 -2.24
C ILE A 12 10.00 23.33 -0.75
N ASN A 13 10.93 23.05 0.15
CA ASN A 13 10.67 22.95 1.59
C ASN A 13 10.49 24.31 2.30
N GLU A 14 10.78 25.41 1.61
CA GLU A 14 10.69 26.76 2.13
C GLU A 14 9.43 27.49 1.66
N ILE A 15 8.62 26.82 0.83
CA ILE A 15 7.31 27.31 0.36
C ILE A 15 6.32 27.22 1.51
N VAL A 16 5.57 28.30 1.74
CA VAL A 16 4.53 28.39 2.75
C VAL A 16 3.18 28.74 2.13
N VAL A 17 2.12 28.51 2.91
CA VAL A 17 0.77 28.93 2.52
C VAL A 17 0.76 30.44 2.30
N ASP A 18 -0.04 30.89 1.33
CA ASP A 18 -0.16 32.27 0.86
C ASP A 18 1.01 32.80 0.00
N ASP A 19 2.09 32.01 -0.19
CA ASP A 19 3.12 32.38 -1.19
C ASP A 19 2.51 32.46 -2.59
N VAL A 20 2.98 33.44 -3.36
CA VAL A 20 2.66 33.55 -4.79
C VAL A 20 3.81 32.96 -5.59
N ILE A 21 3.52 31.91 -6.35
CA ILE A 21 4.49 31.27 -7.23
C ILE A 21 4.24 31.63 -8.69
N LEU A 22 5.32 31.71 -9.45
CA LEU A 22 5.29 31.82 -10.89
C LEU A 22 5.50 30.43 -11.49
N LEU A 23 4.57 30.02 -12.34
CA LEU A 23 4.61 28.76 -13.06
C LEU A 23 4.67 29.00 -14.56
N ALA A 24 5.56 28.30 -15.25
CA ALA A 24 5.75 28.34 -16.68
C ALA A 24 5.85 26.94 -17.28
N GLN A 25 5.87 26.86 -18.60
CA GLN A 25 5.98 25.59 -19.33
C GLN A 25 7.19 24.76 -18.86
N GLY A 26 6.94 23.50 -18.54
CA GLY A 26 7.93 22.54 -18.05
C GLY A 26 8.04 22.48 -16.53
N ASP A 27 7.43 23.41 -15.80
CA ASP A 27 7.48 23.41 -14.34
C ASP A 27 6.57 22.34 -13.75
N GLN A 28 7.05 21.72 -12.68
CA GLN A 28 6.22 20.88 -11.84
C GLN A 28 5.57 21.74 -10.75
N ILE A 29 4.27 21.56 -10.52
CA ILE A 29 3.54 22.27 -9.49
C ILE A 29 3.96 21.74 -8.11
N PRO A 30 4.63 22.56 -7.27
CA PRO A 30 5.25 22.07 -6.03
C PRO A 30 4.25 21.83 -4.91
N SER A 31 3.15 22.57 -4.89
CA SER A 31 2.13 22.54 -3.84
C SER A 31 0.76 22.89 -4.39
N ASP A 32 -0.31 22.47 -3.71
CA ASP A 32 -1.68 22.82 -4.12
C ASP A 32 -1.86 24.35 -4.10
N ALA A 33 -2.36 24.91 -5.19
CA ALA A 33 -2.47 26.35 -5.39
C ALA A 33 -3.72 26.73 -6.19
N PHE A 34 -4.04 28.02 -6.22
CA PHE A 34 -5.05 28.61 -7.12
C PHE A 34 -4.40 29.59 -8.08
N VAL A 35 -4.82 29.56 -9.33
CA VAL A 35 -4.41 30.56 -10.33
C VAL A 35 -4.99 31.90 -9.95
N ILE A 36 -4.14 32.93 -9.80
CA ILE A 36 -4.56 34.32 -9.52
C ILE A 36 -4.52 35.20 -10.77
N ASP A 37 -3.58 34.91 -11.69
CA ASP A 37 -3.47 35.63 -12.94
C ASP A 37 -2.79 34.76 -14.01
N GLY A 38 -3.19 34.94 -15.28
CA GLY A 38 -2.71 34.14 -16.41
C GLY A 38 -3.53 32.85 -16.63
N GLU A 39 -3.06 32.02 -17.53
CA GLU A 39 -3.64 30.69 -17.82
C GLU A 39 -2.54 29.69 -18.18
N VAL A 40 -2.75 28.43 -17.82
CA VAL A 40 -1.83 27.32 -18.08
C VAL A 40 -2.58 26.06 -18.46
N GLU A 41 -2.00 25.29 -19.36
CA GLU A 41 -2.40 23.91 -19.56
C GLU A 41 -1.57 22.99 -18.67
N VAL A 42 -2.22 22.16 -17.89
CA VAL A 42 -1.58 21.24 -16.96
C VAL A 42 -1.85 19.79 -17.33
N ASN A 43 -0.88 18.94 -17.12
CA ASN A 43 -1.02 17.49 -17.21
C ASN A 43 -1.12 16.92 -15.78
N GLU A 44 -2.27 16.35 -15.44
CA GLU A 44 -2.55 15.74 -14.14
C GLU A 44 -2.47 14.20 -14.18
N ALA A 45 -1.85 13.62 -15.23
CA ALA A 45 -1.83 12.17 -15.46
C ALA A 45 -1.26 11.37 -14.27
N LEU A 46 -0.28 11.91 -13.56
CA LEU A 46 0.29 11.26 -12.37
C LEU A 46 -0.70 11.12 -11.19
N LEU A 47 -1.73 11.95 -11.18
CA LEU A 47 -2.74 12.00 -10.11
C LEU A 47 -4.04 11.32 -10.51
N THR A 48 -4.48 11.54 -11.75
CA THR A 48 -5.78 11.09 -12.27
C THR A 48 -5.68 9.85 -13.17
N GLY A 49 -4.49 9.58 -13.71
CA GLY A 49 -4.27 8.54 -14.73
C GLY A 49 -4.69 8.95 -16.16
N GLU A 50 -5.22 10.16 -16.35
CA GLU A 50 -5.65 10.68 -17.65
C GLU A 50 -4.57 11.58 -18.25
N SER A 51 -4.19 11.29 -19.51
CA SER A 51 -3.10 12.00 -20.19
C SER A 51 -3.51 13.30 -20.85
N ASP A 52 -4.81 13.60 -20.86
CA ASP A 52 -5.34 14.82 -21.47
C ASP A 52 -4.91 16.06 -20.67
N THR A 53 -4.53 17.11 -21.37
CA THR A 53 -4.20 18.39 -20.73
C THR A 53 -5.46 19.16 -20.37
N ILE A 54 -5.43 19.81 -19.22
CA ILE A 54 -6.54 20.59 -18.69
C ILE A 54 -6.12 22.06 -18.67
N LEU A 55 -6.91 22.91 -19.32
CA LEU A 55 -6.71 24.35 -19.26
C LEU A 55 -7.21 24.89 -17.90
N LYS A 56 -6.30 25.52 -17.17
CA LYS A 56 -6.56 26.17 -15.88
C LYS A 56 -6.50 27.68 -16.05
N LYS A 57 -7.54 28.34 -15.59
CA LYS A 57 -7.72 29.81 -15.62
C LYS A 57 -7.79 30.37 -14.22
N LYS A 58 -7.94 31.69 -14.11
CA LYS A 58 -8.10 32.36 -12.83
C LYS A 58 -9.14 31.69 -11.94
N GLU A 59 -8.79 31.47 -10.67
CA GLU A 59 -9.55 30.80 -9.63
C GLU A 59 -9.57 29.26 -9.75
N ASP A 60 -9.02 28.69 -10.84
CA ASP A 60 -8.91 27.24 -10.96
C ASP A 60 -7.82 26.68 -10.04
N LYS A 61 -8.07 25.48 -9.55
CA LYS A 61 -7.17 24.76 -8.65
C LYS A 61 -6.08 24.06 -9.44
N LEU A 62 -4.85 24.23 -8.97
CA LEU A 62 -3.66 23.51 -9.40
C LEU A 62 -3.29 22.46 -8.34
N LEU A 63 -3.07 21.23 -8.76
CA LEU A 63 -2.73 20.12 -7.88
C LEU A 63 -1.22 19.88 -7.85
N SER A 64 -0.68 19.71 -6.65
CA SER A 64 0.73 19.36 -6.45
C SER A 64 1.09 18.06 -7.18
N GLY A 65 2.27 18.03 -7.81
CA GLY A 65 2.75 16.90 -8.61
C GLY A 65 2.35 16.92 -10.08
N SER A 66 1.43 17.78 -10.52
CA SER A 66 1.10 18.00 -11.93
C SER A 66 2.20 18.81 -12.64
N TYR A 67 2.21 18.77 -13.97
CA TYR A 67 3.17 19.50 -14.81
C TYR A 67 2.48 20.52 -15.69
N VAL A 68 3.10 21.70 -15.82
CA VAL A 68 2.68 22.73 -16.78
C VAL A 68 3.16 22.34 -18.17
N VAL A 69 2.22 22.12 -19.09
CA VAL A 69 2.51 21.74 -20.48
C VAL A 69 2.69 22.97 -21.35
N SER A 70 1.86 23.99 -21.16
CA SER A 70 1.94 25.26 -21.88
C SER A 70 1.39 26.41 -21.06
N GLY A 71 1.74 27.64 -21.45
CA GLY A 71 1.28 28.86 -20.79
C GLY A 71 2.16 29.31 -19.62
N LYS A 72 1.68 30.35 -18.93
CA LYS A 72 2.33 30.97 -17.76
C LYS A 72 1.28 31.56 -16.85
N CYS A 73 1.39 31.32 -15.54
CA CYS A 73 0.48 31.89 -14.57
C CYS A 73 1.17 32.24 -13.25
N TYR A 74 0.52 33.12 -12.50
CA TYR A 74 0.80 33.33 -11.10
C TYR A 74 -0.23 32.54 -10.28
N ALA A 75 0.24 31.78 -9.30
CA ALA A 75 -0.62 30.97 -8.47
C ALA A 75 -0.31 31.19 -6.98
N LYS A 76 -1.36 31.24 -6.18
CA LYS A 76 -1.27 31.40 -4.73
C LYS A 76 -1.35 30.02 -4.08
N ILE A 77 -0.38 29.70 -3.22
CA ILE A 77 -0.32 28.43 -2.50
C ILE A 77 -1.45 28.33 -1.48
N GLU A 78 -2.23 27.26 -1.57
CA GLU A 78 -3.32 26.93 -0.64
C GLU A 78 -2.87 25.96 0.46
N LYS A 79 -2.08 24.95 0.09
CA LYS A 79 -1.65 23.89 1.00
C LYS A 79 -0.20 23.56 0.78
N VAL A 80 0.47 23.09 1.83
CA VAL A 80 1.88 22.68 1.80
C VAL A 80 2.09 21.37 2.54
N GLY A 81 3.18 20.69 2.27
CA GLY A 81 3.59 19.48 2.98
C GLY A 81 2.59 18.34 2.86
N ASP A 82 2.24 17.73 3.99
CA ASP A 82 1.35 16.55 4.03
C ASP A 82 -0.11 16.84 3.64
N ASP A 83 -0.53 18.12 3.66
CA ASP A 83 -1.87 18.54 3.27
C ASP A 83 -2.04 18.67 1.76
N ASN A 84 -0.97 18.58 0.99
CA ASN A 84 -1.00 18.53 -0.47
C ASN A 84 -1.72 17.29 -0.98
N PHE A 85 -2.46 17.44 -2.07
CA PHE A 85 -3.23 16.35 -2.69
C PHE A 85 -2.36 15.14 -3.03
N ALA A 86 -1.18 15.34 -3.63
CA ALA A 86 -0.25 14.26 -3.93
C ALA A 86 0.19 13.50 -2.66
N ASN A 87 0.51 14.21 -1.59
CA ASN A 87 0.92 13.60 -0.33
C ASN A 87 -0.23 12.88 0.38
N GLN A 88 -1.46 13.37 0.28
CA GLN A 88 -2.64 12.67 0.78
C GLN A 88 -2.82 11.30 0.08
N ILE A 89 -2.64 11.24 -1.24
CA ILE A 89 -2.69 9.97 -1.99
C ILE A 89 -1.57 9.03 -1.52
N ILE A 90 -0.32 9.53 -1.43
CA ILE A 90 0.82 8.74 -0.96
C ILE A 90 0.59 8.22 0.46
N ASN A 91 0.09 9.05 1.37
CA ASN A 91 -0.18 8.65 2.75
C ASN A 91 -1.37 7.68 2.86
N ALA A 92 -2.37 7.79 2.00
CA ALA A 92 -3.46 6.82 1.92
C ALA A 92 -2.97 5.44 1.45
N THR A 93 -2.03 5.40 0.51
CA THR A 93 -1.43 4.14 0.00
C THR A 93 -0.44 3.52 1.00
N LYS A 94 0.27 4.35 1.79
CA LYS A 94 1.20 3.88 2.83
C LYS A 94 0.50 3.20 4.02
N LYS A 95 -0.79 3.45 4.24
CA LYS A 95 -1.57 2.74 5.27
C LYS A 95 -1.71 1.28 4.86
N HIS A 96 -0.72 0.47 5.26
CA HIS A 96 -0.72 -0.98 5.03
C HIS A 96 -1.96 -1.59 5.71
N LYS A 97 -2.97 -1.92 4.92
CA LYS A 97 -4.14 -2.64 5.42
C LYS A 97 -3.69 -4.06 5.67
N LYS A 98 -3.65 -4.49 6.95
CA LYS A 98 -3.34 -5.88 7.30
C LYS A 98 -4.26 -6.79 6.50
N VAL A 99 -3.67 -7.70 5.75
CA VAL A 99 -4.41 -8.72 5.00
C VAL A 99 -5.18 -9.57 6.00
N ASN A 100 -6.49 -9.60 5.86
CA ASN A 100 -7.36 -10.38 6.73
C ASN A 100 -7.43 -11.81 6.16
N SER A 101 -6.51 -12.67 6.59
CA SER A 101 -6.46 -14.07 6.16
C SER A 101 -7.45 -14.91 6.98
N GLU A 102 -8.38 -15.56 6.32
CA GLU A 102 -9.32 -16.51 6.95
C GLU A 102 -8.57 -17.74 7.45
N LEU A 103 -7.56 -18.17 6.70
CA LEU A 103 -6.68 -19.28 7.07
C LEU A 103 -5.95 -18.99 8.37
N LEU A 104 -5.32 -17.80 8.49
CA LEU A 104 -4.65 -17.37 9.72
C LEU A 104 -5.61 -17.32 10.91
N ASN A 105 -6.82 -16.82 10.71
CA ASN A 105 -7.83 -16.74 11.74
C ASN A 105 -8.30 -18.14 12.18
N SER A 106 -8.45 -19.06 11.22
CA SER A 106 -8.81 -20.46 11.51
C SER A 106 -7.68 -21.17 12.25
N MET A 107 -6.43 -20.96 11.86
CA MET A 107 -5.26 -21.48 12.57
C MET A 107 -5.20 -20.97 14.02
N LYS A 108 -5.43 -19.68 14.24
CA LYS A 108 -5.49 -19.10 15.58
C LYS A 108 -6.62 -19.73 16.43
N LYS A 109 -7.80 -19.95 15.85
CA LYS A 109 -8.90 -20.62 16.55
C LYS A 109 -8.53 -22.04 16.97
N VAL A 110 -7.94 -22.83 16.08
CA VAL A 110 -7.47 -24.19 16.38
C VAL A 110 -6.41 -24.17 17.46
N THR A 111 -5.41 -23.29 17.35
CA THR A 111 -4.33 -23.17 18.35
C THR A 111 -4.87 -22.75 19.71
N ASN A 112 -5.77 -21.77 19.79
CA ASN A 112 -6.38 -21.34 21.04
C ASN A 112 -7.22 -22.44 21.68
N PHE A 113 -8.03 -23.17 20.89
CA PHE A 113 -8.80 -24.30 21.38
C PHE A 113 -7.90 -25.41 21.91
N THR A 114 -6.86 -25.77 21.16
CA THR A 114 -5.87 -26.77 21.57
C THR A 114 -5.17 -26.34 22.87
N SER A 115 -4.75 -25.08 22.98
CA SER A 115 -4.13 -24.54 24.20
C SER A 115 -5.07 -24.64 25.41
N PHE A 116 -6.35 -24.33 25.21
CA PHE A 116 -7.36 -24.45 26.27
C PHE A 116 -7.51 -25.90 26.77
N VAL A 117 -7.41 -26.88 25.89
CA VAL A 117 -7.51 -28.32 26.25
C VAL A 117 -6.20 -28.84 26.85
N ILE A 118 -5.05 -28.40 26.34
CA ILE A 118 -3.72 -28.88 26.75
C ILE A 118 -3.42 -28.50 28.20
N ILE A 119 -3.80 -27.30 28.67
CA ILE A 119 -3.49 -26.86 30.03
C ILE A 119 -4.14 -27.79 31.09
N PRO A 120 -5.47 -28.05 31.08
CA PRO A 120 -6.05 -28.99 32.05
C PRO A 120 -5.55 -30.42 31.84
N ALA A 121 -5.33 -30.87 30.60
CA ALA A 121 -4.78 -32.18 30.33
C ALA A 121 -3.37 -32.33 30.97
N GLY A 122 -2.56 -31.29 30.89
CA GLY A 122 -1.24 -31.28 31.52
C GLY A 122 -1.29 -31.42 33.04
N VAL A 123 -2.23 -30.72 33.69
CA VAL A 123 -2.44 -30.81 35.12
C VAL A 123 -2.85 -32.24 35.51
N ILE A 124 -3.78 -32.83 34.76
CA ILE A 124 -4.25 -34.20 35.02
C ILE A 124 -3.10 -35.23 34.81
N LEU A 125 -2.35 -35.12 33.71
CA LEU A 125 -1.24 -36.02 33.43
C LEU A 125 -0.15 -35.92 34.49
N PHE A 126 0.21 -34.69 34.91
CA PHE A 126 1.16 -34.48 35.98
C PHE A 126 0.71 -35.05 37.31
N ALA A 127 -0.55 -34.79 37.72
CA ALA A 127 -1.14 -35.35 38.93
C ALA A 127 -1.17 -36.88 38.90
N GLN A 128 -1.51 -37.48 37.76
CA GLN A 128 -1.49 -38.92 37.57
C GLN A 128 -0.07 -39.51 37.72
N ALA A 129 0.93 -38.87 37.12
CA ALA A 129 2.28 -39.37 37.21
C ALA A 129 2.87 -39.25 38.63
N TYR A 130 2.68 -38.10 39.24
CA TYR A 130 3.30 -37.79 40.54
C TYR A 130 2.56 -38.41 41.74
N VAL A 131 1.23 -38.33 41.73
CA VAL A 131 0.40 -38.78 42.89
C VAL A 131 0.07 -40.28 42.83
N PHE A 132 -0.34 -40.76 41.62
CA PHE A 132 -0.85 -42.15 41.52
C PHE A 132 0.24 -43.17 41.14
N ARG A 133 1.31 -42.74 40.46
CA ARG A 133 2.39 -43.66 40.06
C ARG A 133 3.64 -43.54 40.93
N GLU A 134 3.65 -42.61 41.91
CA GLU A 134 4.79 -42.34 42.80
C GLU A 134 6.12 -42.15 42.05
N VAL A 135 6.05 -41.59 40.81
CA VAL A 135 7.22 -41.33 39.99
C VAL A 135 7.92 -40.07 40.52
N ASP A 136 9.24 -40.08 40.52
CA ASP A 136 10.04 -38.91 40.92
C ASP A 136 9.60 -37.63 40.20
N LEU A 137 9.66 -36.49 40.91
CA LEU A 137 9.21 -35.20 40.43
C LEU A 137 9.82 -34.85 39.07
N GLN A 138 11.14 -35.06 38.90
CA GLN A 138 11.85 -34.78 37.68
C GLN A 138 11.33 -35.59 36.50
N GLN A 139 11.10 -36.88 36.68
CA GLN A 139 10.58 -37.75 35.62
C GLN A 139 9.11 -37.45 35.31
N SER A 140 8.29 -37.07 36.31
CA SER A 140 6.90 -36.67 36.11
C SER A 140 6.81 -35.38 35.27
N VAL A 141 7.67 -34.40 35.51
CA VAL A 141 7.73 -33.16 34.70
C VAL A 141 8.14 -33.46 33.26
N ILE A 142 9.19 -34.28 33.08
CA ILE A 142 9.70 -34.60 31.72
C ILE A 142 8.64 -35.39 30.94
N ALA A 143 8.02 -36.38 31.54
CA ALA A 143 6.98 -37.18 30.88
C ALA A 143 5.75 -36.35 30.50
N THR A 144 5.31 -35.47 31.40
CA THR A 144 4.18 -34.55 31.14
C THR A 144 4.53 -33.57 30.01
N ALA A 145 5.70 -32.96 30.05
CA ALA A 145 6.16 -32.04 28.99
C ALA A 145 6.25 -32.73 27.62
N ALA A 146 6.80 -33.94 27.56
CA ALA A 146 6.88 -34.73 26.32
C ALA A 146 5.49 -35.07 25.77
N ALA A 147 4.54 -35.46 26.64
CA ALA A 147 3.18 -35.73 26.22
C ALA A 147 2.47 -34.48 25.69
N LEU A 148 2.63 -33.32 26.35
CA LEU A 148 2.03 -32.06 25.93
C LEU A 148 2.61 -31.55 24.62
N LEU A 149 3.92 -31.69 24.41
CA LEU A 149 4.57 -31.33 23.13
C LEU A 149 4.01 -32.17 21.96
N GLY A 150 3.71 -33.45 22.20
CA GLY A 150 3.09 -34.32 21.19
C GLY A 150 1.65 -33.97 20.85
N MET A 151 0.95 -33.21 21.69
CA MET A 151 -0.43 -32.75 21.47
C MET A 151 -0.49 -31.45 20.65
N LEU A 152 0.62 -30.73 20.47
CA LEU A 152 0.63 -29.48 19.72
C LEU A 152 0.54 -29.77 18.20
N PRO A 153 -0.37 -29.11 17.47
CA PRO A 153 -0.53 -29.33 16.03
C PRO A 153 0.53 -28.58 15.20
N GLN A 154 1.82 -28.79 15.52
CA GLN A 154 2.94 -28.09 14.87
C GLN A 154 3.02 -28.38 13.37
N GLY A 155 2.70 -29.59 12.95
CA GLY A 155 2.69 -29.99 11.54
C GLY A 155 1.69 -29.21 10.69
N PHE A 156 0.57 -28.78 11.29
CA PHE A 156 -0.45 -28.02 10.57
C PHE A 156 0.07 -26.62 10.17
N VAL A 157 0.73 -25.91 11.08
CA VAL A 157 1.32 -24.59 10.83
C VAL A 157 2.41 -24.70 9.77
N LEU A 158 3.29 -25.69 9.89
CA LEU A 158 4.39 -25.92 8.96
C LEU A 158 3.88 -26.22 7.54
N LEU A 159 2.92 -27.15 7.40
CA LEU A 159 2.34 -27.51 6.10
C LEU A 159 1.67 -26.31 5.42
N THR A 160 0.96 -25.49 6.18
CA THR A 160 0.31 -24.29 5.66
C THR A 160 1.34 -23.28 5.15
N SER A 161 2.40 -23.02 5.92
CA SER A 161 3.47 -22.12 5.51
C SER A 161 4.16 -22.62 4.23
N ILE A 162 4.53 -23.89 4.15
CA ILE A 162 5.16 -24.50 2.96
C ILE A 162 4.23 -24.40 1.74
N SER A 163 2.92 -24.60 1.92
CA SER A 163 1.94 -24.50 0.84
C SER A 163 1.87 -23.08 0.28
N LEU A 164 1.78 -22.07 1.16
CA LEU A 164 1.76 -20.66 0.76
C LEU A 164 3.08 -20.24 0.09
N GLU A 165 4.23 -20.63 0.66
CA GLU A 165 5.56 -20.36 0.07
C GLU A 165 5.69 -20.99 -1.33
N THR A 166 5.17 -22.19 -1.51
CA THR A 166 5.14 -22.83 -2.84
C THR A 166 4.30 -22.02 -3.83
N GLY A 167 3.19 -21.44 -3.38
CA GLY A 167 2.36 -20.53 -4.16
C GLY A 167 3.13 -19.26 -4.56
N VAL A 168 3.83 -18.63 -3.61
CA VAL A 168 4.68 -17.45 -3.87
C VAL A 168 5.77 -17.77 -4.90
N ILE A 169 6.46 -18.92 -4.77
CA ILE A 169 7.50 -19.34 -5.72
C ILE A 169 6.92 -19.52 -7.14
N LYS A 170 5.72 -20.10 -7.26
CA LYS A 170 5.05 -20.24 -8.57
C LYS A 170 4.71 -18.89 -9.20
N LEU A 171 4.27 -17.91 -8.39
CA LEU A 171 3.98 -16.55 -8.85
C LEU A 171 5.27 -15.80 -9.22
N ALA A 172 6.33 -15.94 -8.43
CA ALA A 172 7.63 -15.35 -8.73
C ALA A 172 8.22 -15.85 -10.07
N LYS A 173 8.05 -17.14 -10.40
CA LYS A 173 8.42 -17.66 -11.72
C LYS A 173 7.65 -17.03 -12.87
N LYS A 174 6.48 -16.47 -12.61
CA LYS A 174 5.67 -15.67 -13.57
C LYS A 174 5.94 -14.17 -13.48
N GLN A 175 7.03 -13.78 -12.83
CA GLN A 175 7.42 -12.36 -12.62
C GLN A 175 6.40 -11.55 -11.80
N VAL A 176 5.60 -12.20 -10.96
CA VAL A 176 4.68 -11.55 -10.01
C VAL A 176 5.34 -11.52 -8.64
N LEU A 177 5.58 -10.31 -8.13
CA LEU A 177 6.12 -10.10 -6.80
C LEU A 177 4.98 -10.09 -5.76
N VAL A 178 5.05 -11.00 -4.79
CA VAL A 178 4.12 -11.08 -3.67
C VAL A 178 4.79 -10.48 -2.43
N GLN A 179 4.18 -9.45 -1.85
CA GLN A 179 4.73 -8.77 -0.67
C GLN A 179 4.33 -9.43 0.65
N ASP A 180 3.18 -10.08 0.70
CA ASP A 180 2.66 -10.76 1.89
C ASP A 180 2.29 -12.20 1.53
N LEU A 181 2.72 -13.15 2.37
CA LEU A 181 2.48 -14.58 2.16
C LEU A 181 0.98 -14.91 2.05
N TYR A 182 0.15 -14.24 2.86
CA TYR A 182 -1.31 -14.45 2.86
C TYR A 182 -2.03 -13.80 1.67
N SER A 183 -1.35 -12.95 0.91
CA SER A 183 -1.91 -12.40 -0.34
C SER A 183 -2.20 -13.48 -1.37
N VAL A 184 -1.50 -14.62 -1.31
CA VAL A 184 -1.77 -15.79 -2.18
C VAL A 184 -3.16 -16.37 -1.90
N GLU A 185 -3.55 -16.44 -0.62
CA GLU A 185 -4.89 -16.86 -0.21
C GLU A 185 -5.96 -15.89 -0.73
N THR A 186 -5.74 -14.59 -0.51
CA THR A 186 -6.65 -13.54 -0.99
C THR A 186 -6.81 -13.62 -2.51
N LEU A 187 -5.71 -13.82 -3.24
CA LEU A 187 -5.71 -13.95 -4.70
C LEU A 187 -6.55 -15.15 -5.17
N ALA A 188 -6.57 -16.25 -4.40
CA ALA A 188 -7.37 -17.43 -4.73
C ALA A 188 -8.87 -17.24 -4.51
N HIS A 189 -9.29 -16.27 -3.71
CA HIS A 189 -10.67 -15.97 -3.35
C HIS A 189 -11.26 -14.75 -4.08
N ILE A 190 -10.53 -14.13 -5.01
CA ILE A 190 -11.06 -13.00 -5.77
C ILE A 190 -12.16 -13.45 -6.72
N ASP A 191 -13.26 -12.71 -6.74
CA ASP A 191 -14.39 -12.87 -7.63
C ASP A 191 -14.55 -11.68 -8.59
N THR A 192 -13.92 -10.56 -8.28
CA THR A 192 -14.01 -9.33 -9.04
C THR A 192 -12.62 -8.78 -9.32
N LEU A 193 -12.32 -8.51 -10.60
CA LEU A 193 -11.06 -7.94 -11.06
C LEU A 193 -11.29 -6.53 -11.59
N CYS A 194 -10.74 -5.53 -10.90
CA CYS A 194 -10.73 -4.14 -11.35
C CYS A 194 -9.39 -3.83 -12.00
N LEU A 195 -9.41 -3.43 -13.28
CA LEU A 195 -8.22 -3.09 -14.04
C LEU A 195 -8.23 -1.61 -14.40
N ASP A 196 -7.07 -0.96 -14.23
CA ASP A 196 -6.85 0.37 -14.78
C ASP A 196 -6.64 0.29 -16.31
N LYS A 197 -7.05 1.34 -17.03
CA LYS A 197 -6.89 1.42 -18.48
C LYS A 197 -5.45 1.76 -18.87
N THR A 198 -4.94 2.86 -18.32
CA THR A 198 -3.70 3.47 -18.78
C THR A 198 -2.46 2.81 -18.15
N GLY A 199 -1.58 2.26 -18.97
CA GLY A 199 -0.38 1.56 -18.48
C GLY A 199 -0.64 0.12 -17.97
N THR A 200 -1.91 -0.33 -17.90
CA THR A 200 -2.29 -1.70 -17.53
C THR A 200 -2.89 -2.45 -18.72
N ILE A 201 -4.00 -1.96 -19.27
CA ILE A 201 -4.63 -2.52 -20.48
C ILE A 201 -3.95 -1.95 -21.72
N THR A 202 -3.52 -0.70 -21.67
CA THR A 202 -2.82 0.02 -22.73
C THR A 202 -1.37 0.27 -22.36
N GLU A 203 -0.49 0.43 -23.36
CA GLU A 203 0.93 0.74 -23.14
C GLU A 203 1.16 2.21 -22.71
N GLY A 204 0.13 3.05 -22.67
CA GLY A 204 0.25 4.48 -22.38
C GLY A 204 1.06 5.27 -23.44
N LYS A 205 1.32 4.66 -24.61
CA LYS A 205 2.06 5.29 -25.71
C LYS A 205 1.14 5.52 -26.89
N MET A 206 1.12 6.74 -27.41
CA MET A 206 0.43 7.03 -28.65
C MET A 206 1.26 6.56 -29.85
N LYS A 207 0.60 5.89 -30.81
CA LYS A 207 1.18 5.47 -32.08
C LYS A 207 0.31 5.96 -33.21
N VAL A 208 0.92 6.67 -34.18
CA VAL A 208 0.21 7.04 -35.42
C VAL A 208 -0.05 5.76 -36.20
N ILE A 209 -1.33 5.49 -36.47
CA ILE A 209 -1.77 4.30 -37.21
C ILE A 209 -1.96 4.67 -38.69
N ASP A 210 -2.52 5.85 -38.98
CA ASP A 210 -2.79 6.32 -40.33
C ASP A 210 -2.74 7.85 -40.42
N VAL A 211 -2.48 8.38 -41.60
CA VAL A 211 -2.41 9.83 -41.90
C VAL A 211 -3.23 10.08 -43.14
N GLU A 212 -4.40 10.69 -43.00
CA GLU A 212 -5.22 11.16 -44.10
C GLU A 212 -4.79 12.58 -44.53
N LYS A 213 -4.49 12.75 -45.79
CA LYS A 213 -4.22 14.06 -46.37
C LYS A 213 -5.51 14.64 -46.92
N TYR A 214 -5.98 15.72 -46.32
CA TYR A 214 -7.04 16.53 -46.90
C TYR A 214 -6.42 17.55 -47.88
N ASN A 215 -6.79 17.45 -49.14
CA ASN A 215 -6.46 18.42 -50.21
C ASN A 215 -7.39 19.61 -50.17
#